data_d5f90d940f265c3c9c5eef03b5be713e
#
_entry.id   d5f90d940f265c3c9c5eef03b5be713e
#
_cell.length_a   1.000
_cell.length_b   1.000
_cell.length_c   1.000
_cell.angle_alpha   90.00
_cell.angle_beta   90.00
_cell.angle_gamma   90.00
#
_symmetry.space_group_name_H-M   'P 1'
#
loop_
_entity.id
_entity.type
_entity.pdbx_description
1 polymer ?
#
loop_
_entity_poly.entity_id
_entity_poly.type
_entity_poly.pdbx_seq_one_letter_code
_entity_poly.pdbx_strand_id
1 'polypeptide(L)'
;MKPDNIKIIPQWSKSKEDIWNEAFASLEDTPSSKKNRHIPFWKYAAVLLVAIILTGSVISQSYTVTEIAKRGSHLAVTLPDGSKVNLNADSRLTYKPYLWIISRNVELEGEAFFEVKQGKRFSVKSNQNRVNVLGTSFNIFSRPGNYRVTCLTGKVKVTTHNETTTLAPDMQLTYHNGKLTIKENINAGQSIGWIEDKFVFEGVPLVEVINEIERQYDIRVKADIPPGHVYTGNFSRATKPDMILEIIGKPFEIKFSIE
;
A
#
# COMPACT_ATOMS: atom_id res chain seq x y z
N MET A 1 -109.56 -8.64 49.54
CA MET A 1 -108.50 -9.60 49.88
C MET A 1 -107.15 -8.96 49.52
N LYS A 2 -106.43 -8.60 50.55
CA LYS A 2 -105.02 -8.07 50.35
C LYS A 2 -104.11 -9.29 50.33
N PRO A 3 -103.12 -9.36 49.41
CA PRO A 3 -102.16 -10.44 49.44
C PRO A 3 -101.20 -10.24 50.58
N ASP A 4 -100.95 -11.30 51.35
CA ASP A 4 -100.00 -11.35 52.46
C ASP A 4 -98.59 -11.12 51.95
N ASN A 5 -97.92 -10.20 52.66
CA ASN A 5 -96.46 -9.92 52.46
C ASN A 5 -95.65 -11.12 52.94
N ILE A 6 -95.31 -12.02 52.05
CA ILE A 6 -94.32 -13.06 52.35
C ILE A 6 -92.93 -12.44 52.43
N LYS A 7 -92.47 -12.28 53.64
CA LYS A 7 -91.09 -11.78 53.90
C LYS A 7 -90.19 -12.99 53.87
N ILE A 8 -89.58 -13.24 52.74
CA ILE A 8 -88.48 -14.24 52.62
C ILE A 8 -87.28 -13.70 53.30
N ILE A 9 -86.88 -14.24 54.41
CA ILE A 9 -85.58 -13.94 55.08
C ILE A 9 -84.65 -15.04 54.62
N PRO A 10 -83.66 -14.71 53.77
CA PRO A 10 -82.68 -15.69 53.36
C PRO A 10 -81.84 -16.06 54.58
N GLN A 11 -81.83 -17.34 54.92
CA GLN A 11 -80.86 -17.87 55.92
C GLN A 11 -79.53 -18.14 55.16
N TRP A 12 -78.59 -17.23 55.30
CA TRP A 12 -77.27 -17.45 54.83
C TRP A 12 -76.55 -18.44 55.75
N SER A 13 -76.04 -19.54 55.18
CA SER A 13 -75.34 -20.57 55.93
C SER A 13 -73.93 -20.15 56.32
N LYS A 14 -73.42 -19.08 55.76
CA LYS A 14 -72.11 -18.50 56.03
C LYS A 14 -72.27 -17.04 56.46
N SER A 15 -71.36 -16.54 57.31
CA SER A 15 -71.32 -15.13 57.70
C SER A 15 -70.96 -14.25 56.52
N LYS A 16 -71.34 -12.98 56.58
CA LYS A 16 -70.98 -12.02 55.52
C LYS A 16 -69.48 -11.90 55.36
N GLU A 17 -68.72 -11.97 56.45
CA GLU A 17 -67.28 -11.96 56.52
C GLU A 17 -66.64 -13.20 55.83
N ASP A 18 -67.25 -14.38 56.06
CA ASP A 18 -66.78 -15.63 55.47
C ASP A 18 -66.89 -15.62 53.93
N ILE A 19 -68.07 -15.14 53.45
CA ILE A 19 -68.32 -15.02 52.02
C ILE A 19 -67.43 -14.01 51.36
N TRP A 20 -67.20 -12.89 52.08
CA TRP A 20 -66.20 -11.87 51.62
C TRP A 20 -64.80 -12.44 51.53
N ASN A 21 -64.32 -13.06 52.57
CA ASN A 21 -63.02 -13.65 52.64
C ASN A 21 -62.80 -14.77 51.57
N GLU A 22 -63.82 -15.60 51.39
CA GLU A 22 -63.80 -16.69 50.38
C GLU A 22 -63.83 -16.12 48.93
N ALA A 23 -64.62 -15.08 48.66
CA ALA A 23 -64.75 -14.46 47.36
C ALA A 23 -63.50 -13.64 46.99
N PHE A 24 -62.78 -13.06 47.98
CA PHE A 24 -61.64 -12.17 47.73
C PHE A 24 -60.33 -12.79 48.13
N ALA A 25 -60.29 -13.98 48.74
CA ALA A 25 -59.03 -14.69 49.06
C ALA A 25 -58.18 -14.98 47.79
N SER A 26 -58.84 -15.08 46.65
CA SER A 26 -58.16 -15.26 45.34
C SER A 26 -57.64 -13.94 44.76
N LEU A 27 -58.02 -12.81 45.33
CA LEU A 27 -57.60 -11.47 44.95
C LEU A 27 -56.40 -10.96 45.81
N GLU A 28 -55.76 -11.85 46.61
CA GLU A 28 -54.48 -11.50 47.15
C GLU A 28 -53.57 -11.08 45.99
N ASP A 29 -53.18 -9.82 46.01
CA ASP A 29 -52.27 -9.21 45.04
C ASP A 29 -51.07 -10.12 44.88
N THR A 30 -51.11 -10.92 43.79
CA THR A 30 -49.86 -11.46 43.28
C THR A 30 -49.01 -10.26 43.01
N PRO A 31 -47.89 -10.04 43.78
CA PRO A 31 -47.01 -8.91 43.50
C PRO A 31 -46.62 -9.08 42.03
N SER A 32 -47.05 -8.14 41.19
CA SER A 32 -46.62 -8.06 39.81
C SER A 32 -45.07 -7.99 39.86
N SER A 33 -44.46 -9.16 39.74
CA SER A 33 -43.03 -9.26 39.59
C SER A 33 -42.71 -8.46 38.34
N LYS A 34 -42.39 -7.18 38.50
CA LYS A 34 -41.72 -6.38 37.47
C LYS A 34 -40.45 -7.14 37.17
N LYS A 35 -40.50 -8.02 36.17
CA LYS A 35 -39.35 -8.74 35.64
C LYS A 35 -38.41 -7.65 35.13
N ASN A 36 -37.55 -7.18 36.04
CA ASN A 36 -36.45 -6.29 35.65
C ASN A 36 -35.69 -7.04 34.54
N ARG A 37 -35.99 -6.68 33.29
CA ARG A 37 -35.22 -7.13 32.14
C ARG A 37 -33.86 -6.47 32.27
N HIS A 38 -33.02 -7.02 33.14
CA HIS A 38 -31.59 -6.73 33.11
C HIS A 38 -31.08 -7.20 31.76
N ILE A 39 -31.01 -6.27 30.83
CA ILE A 39 -30.33 -6.54 29.58
C ILE A 39 -28.90 -6.88 30.02
N PRO A 40 -28.41 -8.12 29.85
CA PRO A 40 -27.15 -8.52 30.40
C PRO A 40 -26.07 -7.64 29.76
N PHE A 41 -25.27 -6.98 30.59
CA PHE A 41 -24.23 -6.01 30.17
C PHE A 41 -23.27 -6.57 29.12
N TRP A 42 -23.09 -7.89 29.07
CA TRP A 42 -22.28 -8.58 28.06
C TRP A 42 -22.76 -8.36 26.61
N LYS A 43 -24.06 -8.06 26.39
CA LYS A 43 -24.56 -7.68 25.05
C LYS A 43 -24.01 -6.33 24.60
N TYR A 44 -23.87 -5.39 25.53
CA TYR A 44 -23.24 -4.11 25.23
C TYR A 44 -21.72 -4.28 25.06
N ALA A 45 -21.10 -5.17 25.84
CA ALA A 45 -19.69 -5.51 25.66
C ALA A 45 -19.42 -6.11 24.28
N ALA A 46 -20.30 -6.98 23.77
CA ALA A 46 -20.18 -7.53 22.42
C ALA A 46 -20.30 -6.46 21.34
N VAL A 47 -21.25 -5.52 21.46
CA VAL A 47 -21.40 -4.41 20.53
C VAL A 47 -20.18 -3.49 20.54
N LEU A 48 -19.66 -3.20 21.74
CA LEU A 48 -18.47 -2.38 21.90
C LEU A 48 -17.23 -3.05 21.29
N LEU A 49 -17.08 -4.36 21.49
CA LEU A 49 -16.00 -5.14 20.89
C LEU A 49 -16.08 -5.14 19.36
N VAL A 50 -17.26 -5.33 18.79
CA VAL A 50 -17.46 -5.22 17.33
C VAL A 50 -17.13 -3.82 16.82
N ALA A 51 -17.56 -2.77 17.54
CA ALA A 51 -17.25 -1.39 17.19
C ALA A 51 -15.73 -1.12 17.20
N ILE A 52 -15.02 -1.63 18.21
CA ILE A 52 -13.54 -1.50 18.30
C ILE A 52 -12.87 -2.24 17.11
N ILE A 53 -13.31 -3.46 16.79
CA ILE A 53 -12.76 -4.23 15.65
C ILE A 53 -13.02 -3.50 14.33
N LEU A 54 -14.23 -3.01 14.11
CA LEU A 54 -14.56 -2.26 12.90
C LEU A 54 -13.75 -0.97 12.78
N THR A 55 -13.66 -0.19 13.87
CA THR A 55 -12.88 1.05 13.91
C THR A 55 -11.39 0.77 13.70
N GLY A 56 -10.83 -0.23 14.38
CA GLY A 56 -9.45 -0.67 14.22
C GLY A 56 -9.15 -1.14 12.80
N SER A 57 -10.10 -1.86 12.17
CA SER A 57 -9.98 -2.30 10.77
C SER A 57 -9.94 -1.10 9.81
N VAL A 58 -10.82 -0.11 9.98
CA VAL A 58 -10.84 1.12 9.16
C VAL A 58 -9.52 1.89 9.32
N ILE A 59 -9.05 2.09 10.53
CA ILE A 59 -7.77 2.78 10.80
C ILE A 59 -6.61 2.04 10.15
N SER A 60 -6.54 0.72 10.30
CA SER A 60 -5.46 -0.09 9.73
C SER A 60 -5.42 -0.04 8.19
N GLN A 61 -6.57 0.05 7.55
CA GLN A 61 -6.66 0.19 6.09
C GLN A 61 -6.31 1.60 5.60
N SER A 62 -6.55 2.62 6.41
CA SER A 62 -6.31 4.02 6.05
C SER A 62 -4.87 4.46 6.31
N TYR A 63 -4.19 3.83 7.27
CA TYR A 63 -2.82 4.23 7.62
C TYR A 63 -1.82 3.81 6.54
N THR A 64 -1.16 4.80 5.97
CA THR A 64 -0.21 4.65 4.88
C THR A 64 1.08 5.37 5.24
N VAL A 65 2.22 4.72 5.03
CA VAL A 65 3.56 5.31 5.15
C VAL A 65 4.06 5.64 3.77
N THR A 66 4.61 6.83 3.61
CA THR A 66 5.22 7.30 2.36
C THR A 66 6.65 7.74 2.63
N GLU A 67 7.60 7.08 1.99
CA GLU A 67 9.03 7.39 2.02
C GLU A 67 9.43 8.11 0.72
N ILE A 68 10.17 9.19 0.83
CA ILE A 68 10.52 10.04 -0.32
C ILE A 68 12.03 10.28 -0.33
N ALA A 69 12.67 9.82 -1.39
CA ALA A 69 14.01 10.27 -1.75
C ALA A 69 13.89 11.52 -2.63
N LYS A 70 14.29 12.67 -2.11
CA LYS A 70 14.26 13.93 -2.85
C LYS A 70 15.28 13.90 -3.99
N ARG A 71 15.17 14.84 -4.92
CA ARG A 71 16.22 15.11 -5.89
C ARG A 71 17.55 15.34 -5.16
N GLY A 72 18.64 14.90 -5.71
CA GLY A 72 19.94 15.01 -5.09
C GLY A 72 20.23 14.03 -3.94
N SER A 73 19.29 13.13 -3.59
CA SER A 73 19.46 12.22 -2.45
C SER A 73 18.93 10.81 -2.72
N HIS A 74 19.56 9.82 -2.08
CA HIS A 74 19.09 8.45 -2.02
C HIS A 74 18.55 8.15 -0.62
N LEU A 75 17.62 7.20 -0.50
CA LEU A 75 17.03 6.83 0.79
C LEU A 75 16.95 5.30 0.93
N ALA A 76 17.56 4.78 2.00
CA ALA A 76 17.42 3.37 2.37
C ALA A 76 16.24 3.19 3.34
N VAL A 77 15.33 2.27 3.02
CA VAL A 77 14.13 1.97 3.78
C VAL A 77 14.13 0.49 4.17
N THR A 78 13.80 0.19 5.43
CA THR A 78 13.55 -1.19 5.87
C THR A 78 12.06 -1.38 6.06
N LEU A 79 11.49 -2.34 5.33
CA LEU A 79 10.08 -2.68 5.38
C LEU A 79 9.74 -3.56 6.60
N PRO A 80 8.46 -3.70 6.99
CA PRO A 80 8.06 -4.42 8.21
C PRO A 80 8.49 -5.90 8.27
N ASP A 81 8.70 -6.56 7.13
CA ASP A 81 9.22 -7.93 7.05
C ASP A 81 10.77 -8.00 7.09
N GLY A 82 11.41 -6.83 7.16
CA GLY A 82 12.85 -6.67 7.10
C GLY A 82 13.44 -6.77 5.69
N SER A 83 12.60 -6.71 4.64
CA SER A 83 13.07 -6.44 3.26
C SER A 83 13.67 -5.03 3.19
N LYS A 84 14.70 -4.85 2.37
CA LYS A 84 15.38 -3.58 2.18
C LYS A 84 15.00 -2.97 0.84
N VAL A 85 14.83 -1.67 0.81
CA VAL A 85 14.58 -0.90 -0.42
C VAL A 85 15.50 0.32 -0.43
N ASN A 86 16.27 0.47 -1.48
CA ASN A 86 17.00 1.70 -1.73
C ASN A 86 16.24 2.50 -2.78
N LEU A 87 15.85 3.71 -2.46
CA LEU A 87 15.19 4.66 -3.35
C LEU A 87 16.22 5.55 -4.01
N ASN A 88 16.18 5.62 -5.33
CA ASN A 88 17.00 6.56 -6.10
C ASN A 88 16.43 7.98 -6.00
N ALA A 89 17.19 8.97 -6.42
CA ALA A 89 16.80 10.38 -6.41
C ALA A 89 15.44 10.59 -7.11
N ASP A 90 14.63 11.48 -6.54
CA ASP A 90 13.29 11.79 -7.03
C ASP A 90 12.36 10.55 -7.10
N SER A 91 12.33 9.77 -6.02
CA SER A 91 11.54 8.54 -5.95
C SER A 91 10.69 8.51 -4.69
N ARG A 92 9.57 7.80 -4.78
CA ARG A 92 8.60 7.66 -3.70
C ARG A 92 8.17 6.21 -3.54
N LEU A 93 8.15 5.73 -2.31
CA LEU A 93 7.65 4.42 -1.93
C LEU A 93 6.51 4.57 -0.94
N THR A 94 5.39 3.93 -1.22
CA THR A 94 4.19 3.98 -0.37
C THR A 94 3.77 2.57 0.02
N TYR A 95 3.47 2.36 1.31
CA TYR A 95 3.03 1.05 1.80
C TYR A 95 2.14 1.16 3.03
N LYS A 96 1.44 0.06 3.38
CA LYS A 96 0.52 -0.03 4.52
C LYS A 96 1.07 -1.00 5.56
N PRO A 97 1.77 -0.52 6.61
CA PRO A 97 2.47 -1.38 7.55
C PRO A 97 1.54 -2.31 8.35
N TYR A 98 0.34 -1.88 8.72
CA TYR A 98 -0.61 -2.69 9.47
C TYR A 98 -1.23 -3.83 8.65
N LEU A 99 -1.25 -3.71 7.33
CA LEU A 99 -1.72 -4.78 6.44
C LEU A 99 -0.61 -5.75 6.00
N TRP A 100 0.63 -5.54 6.46
CA TRP A 100 1.80 -6.29 6.00
C TRP A 100 1.71 -7.80 6.26
N ILE A 101 1.09 -8.19 7.38
CA ILE A 101 0.87 -9.61 7.72
C ILE A 101 -0.02 -10.31 6.67
N ILE A 102 -0.99 -9.57 6.10
CA ILE A 102 -1.94 -10.07 5.12
C ILE A 102 -1.36 -9.97 3.70
N SER A 103 -0.78 -8.83 3.37
CA SER A 103 -0.26 -8.57 2.02
C SER A 103 0.96 -7.65 2.03
N ARG A 104 2.05 -8.11 1.41
CA ARG A 104 3.29 -7.35 1.25
C ARG A 104 3.21 -6.54 -0.05
N ASN A 105 2.43 -5.46 -0.04
CA ASN A 105 2.20 -4.61 -1.21
C ASN A 105 2.83 -3.23 -0.99
N VAL A 106 3.55 -2.76 -2.00
CA VAL A 106 4.09 -1.40 -2.06
C VAL A 106 3.74 -0.74 -3.40
N GLU A 107 3.67 0.59 -3.40
CA GLU A 107 3.56 1.41 -4.61
C GLU A 107 4.85 2.20 -4.79
N LEU A 108 5.38 2.19 -6.01
CA LEU A 108 6.63 2.86 -6.39
C LEU A 108 6.37 3.88 -7.48
N GLU A 109 6.85 5.10 -7.26
CA GLU A 109 7.06 6.12 -8.29
C GLU A 109 8.56 6.40 -8.35
N GLY A 110 9.16 6.37 -9.54
CA GLY A 110 10.59 6.60 -9.69
C GLY A 110 11.40 5.32 -9.82
N GLU A 111 12.56 5.26 -9.17
CA GLU A 111 13.47 4.12 -9.24
C GLU A 111 13.79 3.60 -7.86
N ALA A 112 13.79 2.27 -7.72
CA ALA A 112 14.18 1.61 -6.49
C ALA A 112 14.80 0.23 -6.74
N PHE A 113 15.79 -0.07 -5.91
CA PHE A 113 16.36 -1.40 -5.77
C PHE A 113 15.74 -2.09 -4.55
N PHE A 114 15.28 -3.30 -4.75
CA PHE A 114 14.62 -4.12 -3.75
C PHE A 114 15.46 -5.36 -3.42
N GLU A 115 15.68 -5.59 -2.13
CA GLU A 115 16.19 -6.85 -1.57
C GLU A 115 15.10 -7.49 -0.72
N VAL A 116 14.25 -8.28 -1.37
CA VAL A 116 13.06 -8.85 -0.73
C VAL A 116 13.43 -10.15 -0.01
N LYS A 117 13.12 -10.21 1.29
CA LYS A 117 13.24 -11.44 2.08
C LYS A 117 12.30 -12.52 1.57
N GLN A 118 12.80 -13.75 1.51
CA GLN A 118 12.02 -14.92 1.14
C GLN A 118 10.76 -15.06 2.02
N GLY A 119 9.62 -15.37 1.38
CA GLY A 119 8.37 -15.50 2.10
C GLY A 119 7.14 -15.50 1.18
N LYS A 120 6.01 -15.01 1.71
CA LYS A 120 4.77 -14.83 0.95
C LYS A 120 5.01 -13.88 -0.23
N ARG A 121 4.08 -13.86 -1.18
CA ARG A 121 4.12 -12.95 -2.33
C ARG A 121 4.34 -11.49 -1.88
N PHE A 122 5.36 -10.87 -2.46
CA PHE A 122 5.63 -9.44 -2.38
C PHE A 122 5.26 -8.80 -3.71
N SER A 123 4.54 -7.70 -3.69
CA SER A 123 4.04 -7.04 -4.89
C SER A 123 4.42 -5.57 -4.92
N VAL A 124 5.05 -5.14 -6.00
CA VAL A 124 5.29 -3.73 -6.30
C VAL A 124 4.34 -3.30 -7.41
N LYS A 125 3.53 -2.29 -7.12
CA LYS A 125 2.73 -1.61 -8.13
C LYS A 125 3.47 -0.33 -8.55
N SER A 126 3.55 -0.09 -9.85
CA SER A 126 4.17 1.12 -10.38
C SER A 126 3.43 1.53 -11.65
N ASN A 127 2.66 2.62 -11.57
CA ASN A 127 1.71 3.01 -12.60
C ASN A 127 0.71 1.87 -12.91
N GLN A 128 0.66 1.43 -14.18
CA GLN A 128 -0.19 0.31 -14.64
C GLN A 128 0.53 -1.04 -14.58
N ASN A 129 1.80 -1.05 -14.15
CA ASN A 129 2.63 -2.26 -14.09
C ASN A 129 2.65 -2.87 -12.69
N ARG A 130 2.88 -4.17 -12.63
CA ARG A 130 3.00 -4.91 -11.37
C ARG A 130 4.15 -5.90 -11.42
N VAL A 131 4.94 -5.90 -10.37
CA VAL A 131 6.01 -6.88 -10.13
C VAL A 131 5.62 -7.75 -8.95
N ASN A 132 5.78 -9.07 -9.07
CA ASN A 132 5.54 -10.02 -8.00
C ASN A 132 6.78 -10.92 -7.82
N VAL A 133 7.19 -11.08 -6.55
CA VAL A 133 8.33 -11.92 -6.17
C VAL A 133 8.05 -12.69 -4.88
N LEU A 134 8.89 -13.67 -4.55
CA LEU A 134 8.84 -14.44 -3.31
C LEU A 134 10.06 -14.23 -2.40
N GLY A 135 11.19 -13.78 -2.98
CA GLY A 135 12.47 -13.57 -2.31
C GLY A 135 13.53 -13.34 -3.36
N THR A 136 13.81 -12.09 -3.70
CA THR A 136 14.46 -11.71 -4.95
C THR A 136 15.13 -10.35 -4.77
N SER A 137 16.28 -10.14 -5.40
CA SER A 137 16.87 -8.83 -5.57
C SER A 137 16.64 -8.34 -7.00
N PHE A 138 16.07 -7.14 -7.15
CA PHE A 138 15.70 -6.59 -8.44
C PHE A 138 15.62 -5.06 -8.39
N ASN A 139 15.85 -4.41 -9.54
CA ASN A 139 15.67 -2.98 -9.72
C ASN A 139 14.44 -2.68 -10.56
N ILE A 140 13.69 -1.66 -10.18
CA ILE A 140 12.58 -1.11 -10.98
C ILE A 140 12.90 0.35 -11.26
N PHE A 141 12.93 0.70 -12.54
CA PHE A 141 12.94 2.07 -13.05
C PHE A 141 11.58 2.37 -13.66
N SER A 142 10.83 3.29 -13.08
CA SER A 142 9.49 3.68 -13.51
C SER A 142 9.37 5.19 -13.62
N ARG A 143 9.63 5.70 -14.80
CA ARG A 143 9.57 7.12 -15.14
C ARG A 143 8.59 7.33 -16.30
N PRO A 144 8.08 8.55 -16.51
CA PRO A 144 7.19 8.81 -17.64
C PRO A 144 7.75 8.29 -18.97
N GLY A 145 6.97 7.48 -19.67
CA GLY A 145 7.36 6.91 -20.96
C GLY A 145 8.35 5.75 -20.93
N ASN A 146 8.96 5.45 -19.76
CA ASN A 146 9.99 4.42 -19.65
C ASN A 146 9.84 3.58 -18.39
N TYR A 147 9.69 2.27 -18.56
CA TYR A 147 9.60 1.31 -17.48
C TYR A 147 10.60 0.18 -17.70
N ARG A 148 11.47 -0.07 -16.71
CA ARG A 148 12.44 -1.17 -16.75
C ARG A 148 12.39 -1.96 -15.46
N VAL A 149 12.52 -3.27 -15.58
CA VAL A 149 12.70 -4.19 -14.46
C VAL A 149 13.90 -5.07 -14.74
N THR A 150 14.86 -5.05 -13.85
CA THR A 150 16.08 -5.86 -13.94
C THR A 150 16.10 -6.86 -12.79
N CYS A 151 16.23 -8.15 -13.09
CA CYS A 151 16.36 -9.21 -12.11
C CYS A 151 17.85 -9.44 -11.80
N LEU A 152 18.23 -9.30 -10.51
CA LEU A 152 19.59 -9.59 -10.06
C LEU A 152 19.69 -10.99 -9.48
N THR A 153 18.72 -11.40 -8.65
CA THR A 153 18.70 -12.75 -8.06
C THR A 153 17.28 -13.29 -8.03
N GLY A 154 17.11 -14.60 -8.04
CA GLY A 154 15.81 -15.25 -7.92
C GLY A 154 14.96 -15.19 -9.19
N LYS A 155 13.66 -14.93 -9.07
CA LYS A 155 12.73 -14.80 -10.20
C LYS A 155 11.76 -13.66 -9.98
N VAL A 156 11.55 -12.86 -11.02
CA VAL A 156 10.69 -11.68 -11.00
C VAL A 156 9.57 -11.85 -12.01
N LYS A 157 8.33 -11.93 -11.54
CA LYS A 157 7.14 -11.95 -12.41
C LYS A 157 6.66 -10.54 -12.64
N VAL A 158 6.78 -10.04 -13.88
CA VAL A 158 6.37 -8.71 -14.32
C VAL A 158 5.09 -8.80 -15.12
N THR A 159 4.11 -8.00 -14.76
CA THR A 159 2.85 -7.82 -15.52
C THR A 159 2.78 -6.38 -16.00
N THR A 160 2.78 -6.17 -17.30
CA THR A 160 2.65 -4.88 -17.96
C THR A 160 1.42 -4.94 -18.87
N HIS A 161 0.49 -3.98 -18.73
CA HIS A 161 -0.78 -4.03 -19.47
C HIS A 161 -1.45 -5.41 -19.32
N ASN A 162 -1.48 -6.24 -20.35
CA ASN A 162 -2.08 -7.58 -20.33
C ASN A 162 -1.05 -8.70 -20.49
N GLU A 163 0.24 -8.37 -20.56
CA GLU A 163 1.30 -9.35 -20.74
C GLU A 163 2.00 -9.66 -19.42
N THR A 164 2.29 -10.92 -19.21
CA THR A 164 3.00 -11.39 -18.02
C THR A 164 4.25 -12.14 -18.45
N THR A 165 5.39 -11.69 -17.94
CA THR A 165 6.71 -12.29 -18.19
C THR A 165 7.40 -12.62 -16.90
N THR A 166 8.21 -13.67 -16.87
CA THR A 166 9.08 -14.03 -15.74
C THR A 166 10.54 -13.80 -16.13
N LEU A 167 11.23 -12.97 -15.35
CA LEU A 167 12.65 -12.71 -15.51
C LEU A 167 13.45 -13.60 -14.58
N ALA A 168 14.50 -14.23 -15.12
CA ALA A 168 15.57 -14.89 -14.37
C ALA A 168 16.70 -13.87 -14.08
N PRO A 169 17.72 -14.24 -13.28
CA PRO A 169 18.88 -13.38 -13.08
C PRO A 169 19.52 -12.96 -14.41
N ASP A 170 20.06 -11.76 -14.45
CA ASP A 170 20.68 -11.12 -15.63
C ASP A 170 19.71 -10.92 -16.82
N MET A 171 18.41 -10.90 -16.53
CA MET A 171 17.39 -10.50 -17.50
C MET A 171 16.80 -9.13 -17.17
N GLN A 172 16.50 -8.38 -18.22
CA GLN A 172 15.84 -7.08 -18.12
C GLN A 172 14.65 -6.98 -19.06
N LEU A 173 13.52 -6.57 -18.52
CA LEU A 173 12.35 -6.16 -19.29
C LEU A 173 12.35 -4.62 -19.41
N THR A 174 12.18 -4.12 -20.60
CA THR A 174 11.96 -2.69 -20.88
C THR A 174 10.63 -2.53 -21.60
N TYR A 175 9.81 -1.60 -21.11
CA TYR A 175 8.60 -1.15 -21.79
C TYR A 175 8.75 0.36 -22.07
N HIS A 176 8.84 0.70 -23.36
CA HIS A 176 9.07 2.06 -23.82
C HIS A 176 8.22 2.32 -25.08
N ASN A 177 7.47 3.42 -25.10
CA ASN A 177 6.62 3.83 -26.22
C ASN A 177 5.73 2.70 -26.77
N GLY A 178 5.07 1.96 -25.88
CA GLY A 178 4.16 0.87 -26.26
C GLY A 178 4.85 -0.44 -26.67
N LYS A 179 6.19 -0.48 -26.70
CA LYS A 179 6.97 -1.67 -27.08
C LYS A 179 7.61 -2.32 -25.88
N LEU A 180 7.33 -3.62 -25.70
CA LEU A 180 8.00 -4.46 -24.72
C LEU A 180 9.24 -5.12 -25.37
N THR A 181 10.36 -5.08 -24.65
CA THR A 181 11.62 -5.73 -25.06
C THR A 181 12.21 -6.45 -23.86
N ILE A 182 12.72 -7.65 -24.08
CA ILE A 182 13.45 -8.43 -23.07
C ILE A 182 14.88 -8.60 -23.55
N LYS A 183 15.83 -8.30 -22.66
CA LYS A 183 17.26 -8.56 -22.87
C LYS A 183 17.69 -9.63 -21.87
N GLU A 184 18.51 -10.55 -22.30
CA GLU A 184 19.10 -11.61 -21.53
C GLU A 184 20.63 -11.47 -21.49
N ASN A 185 21.27 -12.11 -20.52
CA ASN A 185 22.71 -12.10 -20.35
C ASN A 185 23.30 -10.68 -20.23
N ILE A 186 22.58 -9.78 -19.56
CA ILE A 186 23.06 -8.43 -19.24
C ILE A 186 23.90 -8.44 -17.97
N ASN A 187 24.72 -7.41 -17.78
CA ASN A 187 25.31 -7.13 -16.48
C ASN A 187 24.25 -6.43 -15.58
N ALA A 188 23.44 -7.21 -14.86
CA ALA A 188 22.35 -6.69 -14.02
C ALA A 188 22.86 -5.71 -12.94
N GLY A 189 24.11 -5.86 -12.47
CA GLY A 189 24.73 -4.95 -11.50
C GLY A 189 24.81 -3.51 -11.97
N GLN A 190 24.91 -3.26 -13.26
CA GLN A 190 24.94 -1.89 -13.80
C GLN A 190 23.63 -1.13 -13.50
N SER A 191 22.49 -1.83 -13.40
CA SER A 191 21.19 -1.20 -13.11
C SER A 191 21.10 -0.62 -11.71
N ILE A 192 22.00 -1.00 -10.82
CA ILE A 192 22.07 -0.54 -9.42
C ILE A 192 23.35 0.24 -9.11
N GLY A 193 24.14 0.58 -10.13
CA GLY A 193 25.38 1.35 -9.97
C GLY A 193 25.18 2.68 -9.24
N TRP A 194 24.01 3.27 -9.37
CA TRP A 194 23.63 4.51 -8.69
C TRP A 194 23.68 4.40 -7.14
N ILE A 195 23.55 3.20 -6.55
CA ILE A 195 23.70 2.98 -5.10
C ILE A 195 25.15 3.28 -4.65
N GLU A 196 26.12 3.07 -5.56
CA GLU A 196 27.55 3.36 -5.36
C GLU A 196 27.96 4.67 -6.04
N ASP A 197 27.00 5.57 -6.33
CA ASP A 197 27.24 6.83 -7.04
C ASP A 197 27.89 6.64 -8.43
N LYS A 198 27.66 5.51 -9.09
CA LYS A 198 28.15 5.21 -10.44
C LYS A 198 26.98 5.19 -11.42
N PHE A 199 27.10 5.95 -12.48
CA PHE A 199 26.10 6.03 -13.53
C PHE A 199 26.67 5.42 -14.81
N VAL A 200 26.00 4.41 -15.33
CA VAL A 200 26.38 3.71 -16.57
C VAL A 200 25.24 3.83 -17.55
N PHE A 201 25.54 4.38 -18.72
CA PHE A 201 24.60 4.53 -19.82
C PHE A 201 25.10 3.76 -21.03
N GLU A 202 24.29 2.91 -21.59
CA GLU A 202 24.59 2.12 -22.80
C GLU A 202 23.48 2.32 -23.83
N GLY A 203 23.71 3.17 -24.81
CA GLY A 203 22.74 3.48 -25.86
C GLY A 203 21.45 4.10 -25.32
N VAL A 204 21.55 4.93 -24.26
CA VAL A 204 20.40 5.57 -23.63
C VAL A 204 20.07 6.88 -24.37
N PRO A 205 18.81 7.20 -24.63
CA PRO A 205 18.42 8.49 -25.19
C PRO A 205 19.00 9.65 -24.40
N LEU A 206 19.62 10.61 -25.08
CA LEU A 206 20.35 11.71 -24.43
C LEU A 206 19.45 12.49 -23.46
N VAL A 207 18.19 12.68 -23.79
CA VAL A 207 17.20 13.33 -22.91
C VAL A 207 17.05 12.56 -21.59
N GLU A 208 17.05 11.23 -21.59
CA GLU A 208 16.96 10.42 -20.37
C GLU A 208 18.23 10.56 -19.51
N VAL A 209 19.40 10.64 -20.15
CA VAL A 209 20.68 10.87 -19.46
C VAL A 209 20.67 12.22 -18.75
N ILE A 210 20.23 13.28 -19.44
CA ILE A 210 20.14 14.63 -18.85
C ILE A 210 19.11 14.65 -17.71
N ASN A 211 17.95 14.05 -17.89
CA ASN A 211 16.94 13.93 -16.84
C ASN A 211 17.48 13.20 -15.59
N GLU A 212 18.36 12.19 -15.79
CA GLU A 212 19.01 11.51 -14.66
C GLU A 212 20.00 12.43 -13.94
N ILE A 213 20.82 13.15 -14.67
CA ILE A 213 21.76 14.13 -14.09
C ILE A 213 21.00 15.21 -13.31
N GLU A 214 19.93 15.74 -13.86
CA GLU A 214 19.09 16.70 -13.17
C GLU A 214 18.55 16.16 -11.85
N ARG A 215 18.12 14.90 -11.81
CA ARG A 215 17.61 14.26 -10.58
C ARG A 215 18.74 14.07 -9.57
N GLN A 216 19.89 13.60 -10.02
CA GLN A 216 21.00 13.25 -9.14
C GLN A 216 21.71 14.46 -8.51
N TYR A 217 21.69 15.59 -9.18
CA TYR A 217 22.36 16.81 -8.70
C TYR A 217 21.37 17.89 -8.23
N ASP A 218 20.06 17.64 -8.34
CA ASP A 218 18.99 18.62 -8.03
C ASP A 218 19.19 19.93 -8.79
N ILE A 219 19.46 19.82 -10.07
CA ILE A 219 19.64 20.95 -11.00
C ILE A 219 18.59 20.93 -12.10
N ARG A 220 18.47 22.01 -12.83
CA ARG A 220 17.76 22.07 -14.10
C ARG A 220 18.76 22.38 -15.22
N VAL A 221 18.63 21.62 -16.31
CA VAL A 221 19.51 21.77 -17.47
C VAL A 221 18.71 22.33 -18.64
N LYS A 222 19.23 23.40 -19.21
CA LYS A 222 18.67 24.00 -20.41
C LYS A 222 19.53 23.65 -21.62
N ALA A 223 18.93 23.02 -22.60
CA ALA A 223 19.53 22.73 -23.88
C ALA A 223 18.45 22.40 -24.90
N ASP A 224 18.74 22.66 -26.16
CA ASP A 224 17.96 22.13 -27.28
C ASP A 224 18.58 20.77 -27.66
N ILE A 225 17.89 19.68 -27.29
CA ILE A 225 18.34 18.31 -27.54
C ILE A 225 17.56 17.75 -28.72
N PRO A 226 18.16 17.62 -29.90
CA PRO A 226 17.48 17.03 -31.03
C PRO A 226 17.11 15.57 -30.76
N PRO A 227 15.96 15.09 -31.26
CA PRO A 227 15.56 13.70 -31.10
C PRO A 227 16.53 12.72 -31.77
N GLY A 228 16.61 11.50 -31.22
CA GLY A 228 17.42 10.42 -31.78
C GLY A 228 18.86 10.34 -31.29
N HIS A 229 19.36 11.30 -30.51
CA HIS A 229 20.67 11.20 -29.91
C HIS A 229 20.68 10.18 -28.77
N VAL A 230 21.65 9.27 -28.80
CA VAL A 230 21.89 8.25 -27.78
C VAL A 230 23.28 8.39 -27.21
N TYR A 231 23.42 8.18 -25.90
CA TYR A 231 24.66 8.32 -25.18
C TYR A 231 25.12 6.98 -24.60
N THR A 232 26.42 6.71 -24.73
CA THR A 232 27.09 5.60 -24.05
C THR A 232 28.29 6.18 -23.31
N GLY A 233 28.35 5.91 -22.01
CA GLY A 233 29.43 6.39 -21.14
C GLY A 233 29.12 6.13 -19.68
N ASN A 234 30.10 6.44 -18.84
CA ASN A 234 29.97 6.32 -17.39
C ASN A 234 30.57 7.53 -16.69
N PHE A 235 30.06 7.84 -15.52
CA PHE A 235 30.61 8.85 -14.62
C PHE A 235 30.25 8.55 -13.16
N SER A 236 30.98 9.19 -12.26
CA SER A 236 30.72 9.15 -10.83
C SER A 236 30.02 10.44 -10.38
N ARG A 237 29.13 10.34 -9.40
CA ARG A 237 28.49 11.50 -8.77
C ARG A 237 29.47 12.44 -8.07
N ALA A 238 30.71 11.98 -7.78
CA ALA A 238 31.77 12.85 -7.26
C ALA A 238 32.22 13.91 -8.27
N THR A 239 31.93 13.72 -9.56
CA THR A 239 32.26 14.70 -10.62
C THR A 239 31.24 15.85 -10.59
N LYS A 240 31.70 17.08 -10.76
CA LYS A 240 30.82 18.26 -10.80
C LYS A 240 29.88 18.18 -12.01
N PRO A 241 28.62 18.60 -11.87
CA PRO A 241 27.61 18.49 -12.93
C PRO A 241 28.01 19.26 -14.20
N ASP A 242 28.63 20.43 -14.07
CA ASP A 242 29.11 21.20 -15.24
C ASP A 242 30.09 20.39 -16.10
N MET A 243 31.07 19.70 -15.47
CA MET A 243 32.03 18.86 -16.17
C MET A 243 31.36 17.68 -16.86
N ILE A 244 30.38 17.07 -16.20
CA ILE A 244 29.59 15.94 -16.76
C ILE A 244 28.85 16.40 -18.00
N LEU A 245 28.15 17.53 -17.90
CA LEU A 245 27.39 18.11 -19.00
C LEU A 245 28.30 18.50 -20.18
N GLU A 246 29.47 19.06 -19.91
CA GLU A 246 30.47 19.35 -20.95
C GLU A 246 30.92 18.07 -21.66
N ILE A 247 31.30 17.01 -20.91
CA ILE A 247 31.72 15.71 -21.48
C ILE A 247 30.60 15.10 -22.33
N ILE A 248 29.36 15.13 -21.84
CA ILE A 248 28.20 14.54 -22.53
C ILE A 248 27.85 15.35 -23.78
N GLY A 249 27.94 16.66 -23.72
CA GLY A 249 27.56 17.54 -24.84
C GLY A 249 28.57 17.52 -26.00
N LYS A 250 29.86 17.28 -25.69
CA LYS A 250 30.94 17.36 -26.66
C LYS A 250 30.78 16.47 -27.92
N PRO A 251 30.35 15.20 -27.83
CA PRO A 251 30.16 14.37 -29.03
C PRO A 251 29.00 14.83 -29.93
N PHE A 252 28.08 15.64 -29.40
CA PHE A 252 26.87 16.10 -30.09
C PHE A 252 26.94 17.59 -30.44
N GLU A 253 28.05 18.28 -30.07
CA GLU A 253 28.20 19.74 -30.20
C GLU A 253 27.09 20.55 -29.50
N ILE A 254 26.49 19.95 -28.43
CA ILE A 254 25.45 20.58 -27.63
C ILE A 254 26.07 21.27 -26.42
N LYS A 255 25.71 22.53 -26.20
CA LYS A 255 26.06 23.27 -24.98
C LYS A 255 24.91 23.20 -23.99
N PHE A 256 25.17 22.62 -22.84
CA PHE A 256 24.26 22.60 -21.72
C PHE A 256 24.51 23.80 -20.79
N SER A 257 23.47 24.36 -20.19
CA SER A 257 23.58 25.36 -19.14
C SER A 257 22.73 24.94 -17.95
N ILE A 258 23.22 25.19 -16.75
CA ILE A 258 22.49 24.95 -15.50
C ILE A 258 21.74 26.23 -15.14
N GLU A 259 20.45 26.08 -14.78
CA GLU A 259 19.57 27.16 -14.29
C GLU A 259 19.53 27.20 -12.76
#